data_e04a28b03592d132e69c4671717cc4c1
#
_entry.id   e04a28b03592d132e69c4671717cc4c1
#
_cell.length_a   1.000
_cell.length_b   1.000
_cell.length_c   1.000
_cell.angle_alpha   90.00
_cell.angle_beta   90.00
_cell.angle_gamma   90.00
#
_symmetry.space_group_name_H-M   'P 1'
#
loop_
_entity.id
_entity.type
_entity.pdbx_description
1 polymer ?
#
loop_
_entity_poly.entity_id
_entity_poly.type
_entity_poly.pdbx_seq_one_letter_code
_entity_poly.pdbx_strand_id
1 'polypeptide(L)'
;MPVYKPDETSYYNAPELYRLIRVRKGEPVVRIEYCPSLNYGSPTKGIPNKNYIKHVTTEGRYESIYLYTDFGMDLVLEGKSFPLTGTRFFCVTYNQKLIKVDYNRAYLEYQRTKVYWMNWSNRTINFPKYQSHIMRSALVLKLLFYEKSGAIVAAPTTSLPEIVGETRNWDYRFCWIRDSSMVIKTLLQIGHSNSARKFRNFILNVNRGKQEDIQIMYGIN
;
A
#
# COMPACT_ATOMS: atom_id res chain seq x y z
N MET A 1 -0.90 3.47 2.78
CA MET A 1 -0.01 4.64 2.50
C MET A 1 0.11 5.47 3.75
N PRO A 2 1.28 6.05 4.06
CA PRO A 2 1.45 6.84 5.28
C PRO A 2 0.60 8.10 5.23
N VAL A 3 -0.09 8.39 6.32
CA VAL A 3 -0.83 9.63 6.52
C VAL A 3 0.04 10.57 7.33
N TYR A 4 0.21 11.79 6.85
CA TYR A 4 0.96 12.83 7.55
C TYR A 4 0.25 13.20 8.85
N LYS A 5 0.96 13.11 9.98
CA LYS A 5 0.54 13.73 11.26
C LYS A 5 1.38 14.97 11.52
N PRO A 6 0.79 16.04 12.05
CA PRO A 6 1.51 17.30 12.32
C PRO A 6 2.70 17.13 13.28
N ASP A 7 2.67 16.15 14.16
CA ASP A 7 3.65 15.96 15.25
C ASP A 7 4.91 15.19 14.85
N GLU A 8 5.09 14.95 13.55
CA GLU A 8 6.33 14.63 12.83
C GLU A 8 7.20 13.44 13.23
N THR A 9 6.95 12.74 14.28
CA THR A 9 7.80 11.60 14.67
C THR A 9 7.25 10.25 14.28
N SER A 10 5.96 10.16 13.98
CA SER A 10 5.31 8.92 13.55
C SER A 10 4.26 9.14 12.46
N TYR A 11 4.42 8.47 11.34
CA TYR A 11 3.38 8.40 10.32
C TYR A 11 2.36 7.33 10.71
N TYR A 12 1.09 7.71 10.72
CA TYR A 12 0.00 6.74 10.87
C TYR A 12 -0.24 6.07 9.52
N ASN A 13 -0.03 4.75 9.48
CA ASN A 13 -0.37 3.90 8.35
C ASN A 13 -1.68 3.19 8.65
N ALA A 14 -2.79 3.80 8.25
CA ALA A 14 -4.07 3.13 8.30
C ALA A 14 -4.13 2.04 7.21
N PRO A 15 -4.68 0.85 7.50
CA PRO A 15 -4.94 -0.18 6.48
C PRO A 15 -6.14 0.22 5.62
N GLU A 16 -6.08 1.38 5.02
CA GLU A 16 -7.14 2.03 4.26
C GLU A 16 -6.67 2.33 2.84
N LEU A 17 -7.48 1.97 1.85
CA LEU A 17 -7.26 2.29 0.44
C LEU A 17 -8.43 3.12 -0.06
N TYR A 18 -8.16 4.33 -0.52
CA TYR A 18 -9.15 5.23 -1.09
C TYR A 18 -9.03 5.31 -2.61
N ARG A 19 -10.19 5.32 -3.29
CA ARG A 19 -10.31 5.64 -4.71
C ARG A 19 -11.36 6.72 -4.89
N LEU A 20 -10.98 7.80 -5.55
CA LEU A 20 -11.88 8.87 -5.99
C LEU A 20 -12.06 8.76 -7.50
N ILE A 21 -13.30 8.67 -7.94
CA ILE A 21 -13.67 8.58 -9.36
C ILE A 21 -14.44 9.85 -9.71
N ARG A 22 -13.93 10.57 -10.68
CA ARG A 22 -14.55 11.83 -11.13
C ARG A 22 -14.81 11.79 -12.63
N VAL A 23 -16.05 12.06 -13.02
CA VAL A 23 -16.40 12.29 -14.42
C VAL A 23 -15.78 13.61 -14.87
N ARG A 24 -15.02 13.59 -15.94
CA ARG A 24 -14.43 14.78 -16.55
C ARG A 24 -15.26 15.30 -17.72
N LYS A 25 -15.85 14.39 -18.50
CA LYS A 25 -16.65 14.72 -19.70
C LYS A 25 -17.57 13.55 -20.06
N GLY A 26 -18.76 13.86 -20.57
CA GLY A 26 -19.74 12.88 -21.03
C GLY A 26 -20.46 12.14 -19.88
N GLU A 27 -21.17 11.10 -20.22
CA GLU A 27 -21.94 10.25 -19.31
C GLU A 27 -21.42 8.78 -19.42
N PRO A 28 -20.28 8.49 -18.77
CA PRO A 28 -19.71 7.16 -18.84
C PRO A 28 -20.61 6.14 -18.13
N VAL A 29 -20.82 5.01 -18.76
CA VAL A 29 -21.44 3.84 -18.13
C VAL A 29 -20.33 3.00 -17.52
N VAL A 30 -20.44 2.67 -16.23
CA VAL A 30 -19.45 1.93 -15.47
C VAL A 30 -20.08 0.68 -14.85
N ARG A 31 -19.26 -0.32 -14.64
CA ARG A 31 -19.57 -1.52 -13.85
C ARG A 31 -18.54 -1.67 -12.76
N ILE A 32 -18.98 -2.01 -11.55
CA ILE A 32 -18.09 -2.25 -10.41
C ILE A 32 -17.98 -3.75 -10.22
N GLU A 33 -16.76 -4.27 -10.23
CA GLU A 33 -16.43 -5.63 -9.86
C GLU A 33 -15.62 -5.59 -8.57
N TYR A 34 -16.23 -6.12 -7.50
CA TYR A 34 -15.60 -6.16 -6.17
C TYR A 34 -15.64 -7.58 -5.63
N CYS A 35 -14.56 -8.31 -5.85
CA CYS A 35 -14.40 -9.71 -5.49
C CYS A 35 -13.15 -9.89 -4.62
N PRO A 36 -13.17 -9.44 -3.35
CA PRO A 36 -12.03 -9.61 -2.47
C PRO A 36 -11.86 -11.07 -2.07
N SER A 37 -10.61 -11.50 -1.96
CA SER A 37 -10.22 -12.79 -1.40
C SER A 37 -9.48 -12.57 -0.09
N LEU A 38 -9.72 -13.42 0.89
CA LEU A 38 -9.04 -13.44 2.18
C LEU A 38 -8.22 -14.71 2.31
N ASN A 39 -7.36 -14.80 3.34
CA ASN A 39 -6.57 -15.98 3.61
C ASN A 39 -5.88 -16.54 2.34
N TYR A 40 -5.10 -15.67 1.66
CA TYR A 40 -4.31 -16.01 0.46
C TYR A 40 -5.09 -16.52 -0.76
N GLY A 41 -6.33 -16.15 -0.91
CA GLY A 41 -7.08 -16.45 -2.13
C GLY A 41 -8.43 -17.13 -1.92
N SER A 42 -8.83 -17.34 -0.67
CA SER A 42 -10.16 -17.88 -0.39
C SER A 42 -11.23 -16.86 -0.78
N PRO A 43 -12.16 -17.21 -1.68
CA PRO A 43 -13.26 -16.33 -2.03
C PRO A 43 -14.16 -16.09 -0.84
N THR A 44 -14.72 -14.90 -0.76
CA THR A 44 -15.63 -14.53 0.32
C THR A 44 -16.92 -13.96 -0.23
N LYS A 45 -18.02 -14.09 0.52
CA LYS A 45 -19.29 -13.48 0.19
C LYS A 45 -19.45 -12.14 0.88
N GLY A 46 -19.86 -11.13 0.13
CA GLY A 46 -20.17 -9.81 0.67
C GLY A 46 -21.43 -9.83 1.52
N ILE A 47 -21.35 -9.33 2.74
CA ILE A 47 -22.46 -9.16 3.67
C ILE A 47 -22.77 -7.65 3.73
N PRO A 48 -23.89 -7.20 3.12
CA PRO A 48 -24.25 -5.79 3.16
C PRO A 48 -24.68 -5.38 4.58
N ASN A 49 -24.28 -4.15 4.92
CA ASN A 49 -24.72 -3.47 6.12
C ASN A 49 -25.13 -2.05 5.73
N LYS A 50 -25.77 -1.29 6.63
CA LYS A 50 -26.26 0.07 6.34
C LYS A 50 -25.20 1.00 5.70
N ASN A 51 -23.92 0.87 6.11
CA ASN A 51 -22.87 1.81 5.73
C ASN A 51 -21.66 1.16 5.02
N TYR A 52 -21.65 -0.16 4.85
CA TYR A 52 -20.52 -0.89 4.27
C TYR A 52 -20.90 -2.28 3.78
N ILE A 53 -20.09 -2.86 2.93
CA ILE A 53 -20.12 -4.29 2.61
C ILE A 53 -18.96 -4.94 3.36
N LYS A 54 -19.23 -5.99 4.13
CA LYS A 54 -18.25 -6.72 4.92
C LYS A 54 -17.96 -8.08 4.29
N HIS A 55 -16.69 -8.43 4.19
CA HIS A 55 -16.22 -9.79 3.89
C HIS A 55 -15.40 -10.29 5.06
N VAL A 56 -15.54 -11.56 5.40
CA VAL A 56 -14.80 -12.21 6.50
C VAL A 56 -14.34 -13.59 6.08
N THR A 57 -13.27 -14.07 6.70
CA THR A 57 -12.85 -15.46 6.61
C THR A 57 -13.89 -16.36 7.29
N THR A 58 -14.16 -17.50 6.68
CA THR A 58 -15.01 -18.54 7.23
C THR A 58 -14.22 -19.57 8.04
N GLU A 59 -12.92 -19.68 7.76
CA GLU A 59 -12.02 -20.65 8.36
C GLU A 59 -10.64 -20.03 8.61
N GLY A 60 -9.87 -20.61 9.54
CA GLY A 60 -8.53 -20.19 9.86
C GLY A 60 -8.48 -18.91 10.70
N ARG A 61 -7.43 -18.10 10.49
CA ARG A 61 -7.26 -16.83 11.18
C ARG A 61 -8.34 -15.84 10.73
N TYR A 62 -8.98 -15.18 11.70
CA TYR A 62 -9.96 -14.16 11.40
C TYR A 62 -9.35 -13.00 10.62
N GLU A 63 -9.88 -12.74 9.45
CA GLU A 63 -9.61 -11.57 8.62
C GLU A 63 -10.92 -10.95 8.18
N SER A 64 -10.91 -9.64 8.00
CA SER A 64 -12.08 -8.91 7.52
C SER A 64 -11.70 -7.77 6.59
N ILE A 65 -12.50 -7.57 5.54
CA ILE A 65 -12.41 -6.43 4.65
C ILE A 65 -13.75 -5.69 4.68
N TYR A 66 -13.69 -4.37 4.74
CA TYR A 66 -14.87 -3.50 4.69
C TYR A 66 -14.75 -2.59 3.48
N LEU A 67 -15.79 -2.55 2.67
CA LEU A 67 -15.95 -1.59 1.60
C LEU A 67 -16.97 -0.53 1.98
N TYR A 68 -16.54 0.72 1.98
CA TYR A 68 -17.39 1.91 2.13
C TYR A 68 -17.45 2.63 0.80
N THR A 69 -18.64 3.08 0.43
CA THR A 69 -18.85 3.78 -0.83
C THR A 69 -20.12 4.62 -0.78
N ASP A 70 -20.22 5.61 -1.65
CA ASP A 70 -21.44 6.37 -1.92
C ASP A 70 -22.22 5.86 -3.14
N PHE A 71 -21.78 4.74 -3.73
CA PHE A 71 -22.58 3.99 -4.69
C PHE A 71 -23.66 3.16 -3.98
N GLY A 72 -24.74 2.88 -4.66
CA GLY A 72 -25.74 1.91 -4.19
C GLY A 72 -25.10 0.54 -3.96
N MET A 73 -25.27 -0.02 -2.77
CA MET A 73 -24.65 -1.31 -2.43
C MET A 73 -25.10 -2.44 -3.34
N ASP A 74 -26.35 -2.39 -3.81
CA ASP A 74 -26.90 -3.36 -4.76
C ASP A 74 -26.15 -3.32 -6.09
N LEU A 75 -25.79 -2.12 -6.58
CA LEU A 75 -25.00 -1.97 -7.81
C LEU A 75 -23.63 -2.63 -7.70
N VAL A 76 -23.01 -2.55 -6.51
CA VAL A 76 -21.69 -3.15 -6.25
C VAL A 76 -21.79 -4.66 -6.10
N LEU A 77 -22.79 -5.16 -5.37
CA LEU A 77 -22.96 -6.60 -5.11
C LEU A 77 -23.40 -7.38 -6.34
N GLU A 78 -24.27 -6.79 -7.14
CA GLU A 78 -24.81 -7.41 -8.34
C GLU A 78 -23.97 -7.18 -9.60
N GLY A 79 -22.97 -6.28 -9.51
CA GLY A 79 -22.11 -5.94 -10.65
C GLY A 79 -22.87 -5.38 -11.84
N LYS A 80 -23.95 -4.64 -11.60
CA LYS A 80 -24.76 -4.01 -12.65
C LYS A 80 -24.05 -2.80 -13.25
N SER A 81 -24.24 -2.59 -14.53
CA SER A 81 -23.80 -1.36 -15.22
C SER A 81 -24.75 -0.21 -14.93
N PHE A 82 -24.21 0.98 -14.72
CA PHE A 82 -24.98 2.19 -14.45
C PHE A 82 -24.26 3.44 -14.95
N PRO A 83 -24.98 4.54 -15.24
CA PRO A 83 -24.35 5.81 -15.61
C PRO A 83 -23.65 6.43 -14.39
N LEU A 84 -22.39 6.82 -14.57
CA LEU A 84 -21.61 7.49 -13.54
C LEU A 84 -21.83 9.01 -13.62
N THR A 85 -22.32 9.60 -12.55
CA THR A 85 -22.50 11.05 -12.41
C THR A 85 -21.68 11.61 -11.27
N GLY A 86 -21.09 12.80 -11.47
CA GLY A 86 -20.37 13.54 -10.45
C GLY A 86 -19.06 12.89 -10.01
N THR A 87 -18.76 13.03 -8.73
CA THR A 87 -17.60 12.41 -8.09
C THR A 87 -18.06 11.40 -7.07
N ARG A 88 -17.46 10.22 -7.11
CA ARG A 88 -17.77 9.09 -6.23
C ARG A 88 -16.51 8.59 -5.55
N PHE A 89 -16.67 7.84 -4.46
CA PHE A 89 -15.53 7.26 -3.76
C PHE A 89 -15.73 5.79 -3.39
N PHE A 90 -14.59 5.13 -3.19
CA PHE A 90 -14.45 3.86 -2.50
C PHE A 90 -13.43 4.00 -1.40
N CYS A 91 -13.69 3.37 -0.26
CA CYS A 91 -12.72 3.13 0.79
C CYS A 91 -12.75 1.66 1.16
N VAL A 92 -11.62 1.00 1.02
CA VAL A 92 -11.45 -0.39 1.47
C VAL A 92 -10.56 -0.39 2.69
N THR A 93 -10.97 -1.10 3.75
CA THR A 93 -10.16 -1.26 4.96
C THR A 93 -9.93 -2.74 5.26
N TYR A 94 -8.79 -3.06 5.85
CA TYR A 94 -8.44 -4.42 6.25
C TYR A 94 -8.34 -4.51 7.78
N ASN A 95 -9.07 -5.46 8.35
CA ASN A 95 -9.16 -5.72 9.79
C ASN A 95 -9.49 -4.49 10.65
N GLN A 96 -10.08 -3.46 10.05
CA GLN A 96 -10.45 -2.23 10.73
C GLN A 96 -11.82 -1.75 10.25
N LYS A 97 -12.79 -1.71 11.16
CA LYS A 97 -14.10 -1.09 10.91
C LYS A 97 -14.02 0.40 11.22
N LEU A 98 -14.49 1.22 10.29
CA LEU A 98 -14.59 2.68 10.45
C LEU A 98 -16.02 3.06 10.88
N ILE A 99 -16.13 4.11 11.70
CA ILE A 99 -17.43 4.62 12.18
C ILE A 99 -18.19 5.30 11.05
N LYS A 100 -17.51 6.19 10.33
CA LYS A 100 -18.08 6.95 9.22
C LYS A 100 -17.03 7.18 8.13
N VAL A 101 -17.42 6.90 6.91
CA VAL A 101 -16.64 7.25 5.71
C VAL A 101 -17.58 7.97 4.76
N ASP A 102 -17.23 9.20 4.43
CA ASP A 102 -17.92 10.03 3.45
C ASP A 102 -16.92 10.62 2.45
N TYR A 103 -17.44 11.33 1.46
CA TYR A 103 -16.61 11.98 0.44
C TYR A 103 -15.59 12.94 1.04
N ASN A 104 -15.97 13.73 2.06
CA ASN A 104 -15.07 14.71 2.67
C ASN A 104 -13.86 14.02 3.32
N ARG A 105 -14.08 12.93 4.04
CA ARG A 105 -13.00 12.10 4.58
C ARG A 105 -12.12 11.53 3.47
N ALA A 106 -12.71 10.95 2.43
CA ALA A 106 -11.97 10.38 1.32
C ALA A 106 -11.11 11.44 0.59
N TYR A 107 -11.67 12.64 0.38
CA TYR A 107 -10.95 13.76 -0.21
C TYR A 107 -9.82 14.28 0.69
N LEU A 108 -10.03 14.37 1.99
CA LEU A 108 -8.99 14.76 2.95
C LEU A 108 -7.82 13.79 2.93
N GLU A 109 -8.09 12.48 2.95
CA GLU A 109 -7.04 11.46 2.90
C GLU A 109 -6.28 11.46 1.56
N TYR A 110 -6.98 11.76 0.46
CA TYR A 110 -6.33 12.01 -0.84
C TYR A 110 -5.36 13.19 -0.77
N GLN A 111 -5.79 14.34 -0.20
CA GLN A 111 -4.94 15.53 -0.08
C GLN A 111 -3.73 15.26 0.83
N ARG A 112 -3.92 14.61 1.96
CA ARG A 112 -2.85 14.22 2.88
C ARG A 112 -1.82 13.32 2.18
N THR A 113 -2.29 12.31 1.45
CA THR A 113 -1.43 11.41 0.68
C THR A 113 -0.66 12.18 -0.40
N LYS A 114 -1.32 13.08 -1.11
CA LYS A 114 -0.69 13.94 -2.12
C LYS A 114 0.41 14.81 -1.52
N VAL A 115 0.13 15.50 -0.42
CA VAL A 115 1.12 16.35 0.28
C VAL A 115 2.33 15.53 0.74
N TYR A 116 2.09 14.35 1.32
CA TYR A 116 3.18 13.46 1.71
C TYR A 116 4.12 13.13 0.54
N TRP A 117 3.56 12.70 -0.59
CA TRP A 117 4.37 12.33 -1.76
C TRP A 117 5.05 13.52 -2.42
N MET A 118 4.39 14.67 -2.48
CA MET A 118 4.99 15.91 -2.97
C MET A 118 6.17 16.34 -2.09
N ASN A 119 6.00 16.36 -0.77
CA ASN A 119 7.07 16.71 0.16
C ASN A 119 8.24 15.74 0.07
N TRP A 120 7.96 14.46 -0.13
CA TRP A 120 9.02 13.48 -0.31
C TRP A 120 9.74 13.69 -1.65
N SER A 121 9.02 13.80 -2.75
CA SER A 121 9.60 13.96 -4.09
C SER A 121 10.40 15.26 -4.24
N ASN A 122 9.96 16.35 -3.61
CA ASN A 122 10.66 17.64 -3.65
C ASN A 122 12.04 17.62 -2.95
N ARG A 123 12.34 16.60 -2.17
CA ARG A 123 13.67 16.39 -1.58
C ARG A 123 14.63 15.64 -2.50
N THR A 124 14.13 15.09 -3.60
CA THR A 124 14.99 14.42 -4.59
C THR A 124 15.85 15.44 -5.28
N ILE A 125 17.16 15.17 -5.37
CA ILE A 125 18.13 16.00 -6.10
C ILE A 125 17.68 16.12 -7.55
N ASN A 126 17.80 17.31 -8.10
CA ASN A 126 17.47 17.56 -9.51
C ASN A 126 18.62 17.12 -10.42
N PHE A 127 18.30 16.37 -11.47
CA PHE A 127 19.27 15.87 -12.45
C PHE A 127 19.01 16.54 -13.81
N PRO A 128 20.04 16.95 -14.53
CA PRO A 128 19.87 17.65 -15.82
C PRO A 128 19.31 16.74 -16.91
N LYS A 129 19.47 15.41 -16.77
CA LYS A 129 18.97 14.42 -17.72
C LYS A 129 18.14 13.36 -16.99
N TYR A 130 17.11 12.84 -17.64
CA TYR A 130 16.27 11.74 -17.16
C TYR A 130 15.52 11.99 -15.86
N GLN A 131 15.32 13.24 -15.45
CA GLN A 131 14.66 13.59 -14.17
C GLN A 131 13.34 12.86 -13.93
N SER A 132 12.46 12.76 -14.94
CA SER A 132 11.17 12.08 -14.81
C SER A 132 11.32 10.58 -14.56
N HIS A 133 12.28 9.92 -15.19
CA HIS A 133 12.57 8.50 -15.00
C HIS A 133 13.18 8.22 -13.63
N ILE A 134 14.15 9.06 -13.22
CA ILE A 134 14.76 8.99 -11.89
C ILE A 134 13.69 9.18 -10.81
N MET A 135 12.83 10.19 -10.93
CA MET A 135 11.75 10.43 -10.01
C MET A 135 10.77 9.24 -9.93
N ARG A 136 10.38 8.67 -11.07
CA ARG A 136 9.52 7.49 -11.11
C ARG A 136 10.15 6.30 -10.40
N SER A 137 11.41 6.03 -10.65
CA SER A 137 12.17 4.97 -9.99
C SER A 137 12.29 5.21 -8.49
N ALA A 138 12.60 6.43 -8.08
CA ALA A 138 12.67 6.82 -6.66
C ALA A 138 11.35 6.60 -5.93
N LEU A 139 10.22 6.96 -6.53
CA LEU A 139 8.88 6.72 -5.98
C LEU A 139 8.57 5.22 -5.83
N VAL A 140 9.00 4.38 -6.80
CA VAL A 140 8.84 2.93 -6.71
C VAL A 140 9.68 2.37 -5.56
N LEU A 141 10.95 2.76 -5.44
CA LEU A 141 11.81 2.34 -4.34
C LEU A 141 11.22 2.76 -2.97
N LYS A 142 10.67 3.97 -2.90
CA LYS A 142 10.01 4.46 -1.68
C LYS A 142 8.75 3.65 -1.33
N LEU A 143 8.00 3.14 -2.30
CA LEU A 143 6.83 2.28 -2.07
C LEU A 143 7.20 0.93 -1.44
N LEU A 144 8.42 0.44 -1.68
CA LEU A 144 8.93 -0.80 -1.07
C LEU A 144 9.38 -0.61 0.39
N PHE A 145 9.43 0.63 0.85
CA PHE A 145 9.87 0.98 2.19
C PHE A 145 8.75 0.85 3.21
N TYR A 146 8.92 -0.01 4.21
CA TYR A 146 7.96 -0.16 5.30
C TYR A 146 8.23 0.89 6.38
N GLU A 147 7.45 1.95 6.41
CA GLU A 147 7.69 3.13 7.26
C GLU A 147 7.72 2.82 8.76
N LYS A 148 6.99 1.81 9.21
CA LYS A 148 6.86 1.49 10.64
C LYS A 148 8.16 0.94 11.22
N SER A 149 8.82 0.03 10.53
CA SER A 149 10.07 -0.58 11.01
C SER A 149 11.32 0.01 10.36
N GLY A 150 11.21 0.58 9.17
CA GLY A 150 12.34 1.01 8.36
C GLY A 150 12.88 -0.09 7.42
N ALA A 151 12.27 -1.27 7.40
CA ALA A 151 12.61 -2.35 6.50
C ALA A 151 12.25 -2.01 5.04
N ILE A 152 12.89 -2.69 4.10
CA ILE A 152 12.61 -2.56 2.67
C ILE A 152 12.34 -3.96 2.13
N VAL A 153 11.16 -4.18 1.54
CA VAL A 153 10.87 -5.42 0.85
C VAL A 153 11.54 -5.44 -0.53
N ALA A 154 12.00 -6.59 -0.97
CA ALA A 154 12.60 -6.73 -2.30
C ALA A 154 11.54 -6.52 -3.40
N ALA A 155 10.34 -7.03 -3.20
CA ALA A 155 9.16 -6.74 -4.03
C ALA A 155 7.86 -6.96 -3.22
N PRO A 156 6.70 -6.42 -3.66
CA PRO A 156 5.42 -6.64 -2.97
C PRO A 156 4.80 -8.02 -3.25
N THR A 157 5.48 -8.87 -3.99
CA THR A 157 5.01 -10.19 -4.44
C THR A 157 6.04 -11.28 -4.17
N THR A 158 5.64 -12.54 -4.37
CA THR A 158 6.56 -13.67 -4.50
C THR A 158 7.15 -13.73 -5.92
N SER A 159 8.22 -14.50 -6.12
CA SER A 159 8.73 -14.82 -7.46
C SER A 159 7.77 -15.78 -8.19
N LEU A 160 7.90 -15.85 -9.50
CA LEU A 160 7.50 -17.04 -10.24
C LEU A 160 8.50 -18.18 -9.95
N PRO A 161 8.12 -19.46 -10.14
CA PRO A 161 9.09 -20.56 -10.10
C PRO A 161 10.24 -20.32 -11.09
N GLU A 162 11.48 -20.60 -10.69
CA GLU A 162 12.64 -20.51 -11.58
C GLU A 162 12.48 -21.48 -12.77
N ILE A 163 11.88 -22.65 -12.52
CA ILE A 163 11.53 -23.66 -13.52
C ILE A 163 10.07 -24.04 -13.30
N VAL A 164 9.27 -24.10 -14.36
CA VAL A 164 7.86 -24.46 -14.29
C VAL A 164 7.71 -25.87 -13.69
N GLY A 165 6.92 -25.98 -12.62
CA GLY A 165 6.68 -27.24 -11.91
C GLY A 165 7.67 -27.55 -10.78
N GLU A 166 8.72 -26.73 -10.57
CA GLU A 166 9.67 -26.90 -9.48
C GLU A 166 9.37 -25.99 -8.26
N THR A 167 10.07 -26.26 -7.16
CA THR A 167 9.80 -25.69 -5.83
C THR A 167 10.55 -24.38 -5.54
N ARG A 168 11.45 -23.92 -6.39
CA ARG A 168 12.24 -22.71 -6.17
C ARG A 168 11.43 -21.45 -6.41
N ASN A 169 10.67 -21.08 -5.38
CA ASN A 169 9.93 -19.83 -5.27
C ASN A 169 10.55 -18.97 -4.17
N TRP A 170 10.79 -17.70 -4.47
CA TRP A 170 11.37 -16.77 -3.52
C TRP A 170 10.29 -15.79 -3.02
N ASP A 171 10.20 -15.62 -1.71
CA ASP A 171 9.31 -14.61 -1.14
C ASP A 171 10.03 -13.26 -1.07
N TYR A 172 9.70 -12.36 -1.99
CA TYR A 172 10.28 -11.02 -2.05
C TYR A 172 9.64 -10.02 -1.08
N ARG A 173 8.59 -10.42 -0.35
CA ARG A 173 7.95 -9.57 0.67
C ARG A 173 8.76 -9.47 1.95
N PHE A 174 9.87 -10.20 2.05
CA PHE A 174 10.88 -10.07 3.10
C PHE A 174 11.90 -8.96 2.77
N CYS A 175 12.58 -8.50 3.82
CA CYS A 175 13.71 -7.58 3.71
C CYS A 175 14.98 -8.37 3.39
N TRP A 176 15.35 -8.43 2.12
CA TRP A 176 16.61 -9.02 1.65
C TRP A 176 17.73 -7.99 1.82
N ILE A 177 18.77 -8.31 2.58
CA ILE A 177 19.84 -7.36 2.91
C ILE A 177 20.57 -6.86 1.66
N ARG A 178 20.85 -7.74 0.70
CA ARG A 178 21.46 -7.38 -0.59
C ARG A 178 20.64 -6.30 -1.31
N ASP A 179 19.36 -6.55 -1.53
CA ASP A 179 18.46 -5.68 -2.28
C ASP A 179 18.28 -4.35 -1.55
N SER A 180 18.07 -4.42 -0.25
CA SER A 180 17.93 -3.24 0.60
C SER A 180 19.18 -2.36 0.60
N SER A 181 20.38 -2.95 0.56
CA SER A 181 21.64 -2.21 0.49
C SER A 181 21.76 -1.40 -0.79
N MET A 182 21.35 -1.97 -1.94
CA MET A 182 21.32 -1.28 -3.22
C MET A 182 20.30 -0.14 -3.22
N VAL A 183 19.10 -0.39 -2.70
CA VAL A 183 18.05 0.62 -2.58
C VAL A 183 18.51 1.79 -1.71
N ILE A 184 19.09 1.53 -0.54
CA ILE A 184 19.57 2.57 0.37
C ILE A 184 20.69 3.37 -0.25
N LYS A 185 21.66 2.74 -0.90
CA LYS A 185 22.73 3.44 -1.65
C LYS A 185 22.14 4.40 -2.68
N THR A 186 21.17 3.93 -3.47
CA THR A 186 20.48 4.75 -4.47
C THR A 186 19.72 5.92 -3.83
N LEU A 187 18.95 5.66 -2.77
CA LEU A 187 18.20 6.70 -2.08
C LEU A 187 19.11 7.77 -1.46
N LEU A 188 20.27 7.40 -0.92
CA LEU A 188 21.28 8.36 -0.45
C LEU A 188 21.80 9.23 -1.58
N GLN A 189 22.15 8.64 -2.73
CA GLN A 189 22.67 9.36 -3.88
C GLN A 189 21.68 10.38 -4.46
N ILE A 190 20.38 10.14 -4.31
CA ILE A 190 19.35 11.06 -4.79
C ILE A 190 18.76 11.96 -3.66
N GLY A 191 19.40 12.02 -2.48
CA GLY A 191 19.08 12.99 -1.42
C GLY A 191 18.21 12.50 -0.27
N HIS A 192 17.85 11.22 -0.21
CA HIS A 192 16.93 10.67 0.80
C HIS A 192 17.63 10.02 2.01
N SER A 193 18.45 10.79 2.73
CA SER A 193 19.22 10.31 3.91
C SER A 193 18.35 9.79 5.05
N ASN A 194 17.13 10.32 5.23
CA ASN A 194 16.21 9.85 6.28
C ASN A 194 15.81 8.38 6.08
N SER A 195 15.64 7.92 4.85
CA SER A 195 15.34 6.52 4.55
C SER A 195 16.50 5.62 4.96
N ALA A 196 17.72 6.02 4.66
CA ALA A 196 18.93 5.29 5.06
C ALA A 196 19.08 5.19 6.59
N ARG A 197 18.78 6.27 7.32
CA ARG A 197 18.82 6.28 8.78
C ARG A 197 17.79 5.31 9.39
N LYS A 198 16.57 5.29 8.86
CA LYS A 198 15.53 4.34 9.32
C LYS A 198 15.93 2.90 9.06
N PHE A 199 16.43 2.60 7.87
CA PHE A 199 16.93 1.26 7.53
C PHE A 199 18.10 0.83 8.42
N ARG A 200 19.07 1.71 8.64
CA ARG A 200 20.17 1.43 9.60
C ARG A 200 19.63 1.04 10.98
N ASN A 201 18.64 1.79 11.48
CA ASN A 201 18.04 1.48 12.78
C ASN A 201 17.32 0.14 12.78
N PHE A 202 16.64 -0.21 11.69
CA PHE A 202 16.05 -1.54 11.50
C PHE A 202 17.12 -2.63 11.61
N ILE A 203 18.22 -2.51 10.86
CA ILE A 203 19.31 -3.50 10.89
C ILE A 203 19.92 -3.64 12.28
N LEU A 204 20.16 -2.51 12.96
CA LEU A 204 20.69 -2.54 14.33
C LEU A 204 19.72 -3.20 15.31
N ASN A 205 18.41 -3.04 15.11
CA ASN A 205 17.41 -3.65 15.98
C ASN A 205 17.28 -5.16 15.77
N VAL A 206 17.30 -5.65 14.54
CA VAL A 206 17.18 -7.09 14.24
C VAL A 206 18.45 -7.86 14.60
N ASN A 207 19.61 -7.19 14.65
CA ASN A 207 20.89 -7.78 15.00
C ASN A 207 21.29 -7.58 16.48
N ARG A 208 20.40 -7.06 17.34
CA ARG A 208 20.68 -6.87 18.76
C ARG A 208 21.04 -8.18 19.45
N GLY A 209 22.30 -8.33 19.82
CA GLY A 209 22.82 -9.47 20.58
C GLY A 209 23.36 -10.63 19.76
N LYS A 210 23.41 -10.54 18.43
CA LYS A 210 23.97 -11.57 17.55
C LYS A 210 24.96 -10.93 16.57
N GLN A 211 26.21 -10.80 16.96
CA GLN A 211 27.24 -10.25 16.07
C GLN A 211 27.69 -11.20 14.96
N GLU A 212 27.40 -12.50 15.07
CA GLU A 212 27.98 -13.52 14.20
C GLU A 212 27.04 -14.07 13.10
N ASP A 213 25.70 -13.83 13.18
CA ASP A 213 24.74 -14.43 12.28
C ASP A 213 23.83 -13.40 11.59
N ILE A 214 24.38 -12.62 10.68
CA ILE A 214 23.54 -11.80 9.80
C ILE A 214 22.82 -12.73 8.81
N GLN A 215 21.50 -12.80 8.92
CA GLN A 215 20.66 -13.56 8.00
C GLN A 215 20.58 -12.90 6.63
N ILE A 216 20.33 -13.70 5.60
CA ILE A 216 20.17 -13.22 4.22
C ILE A 216 18.93 -12.32 4.11
N MET A 217 17.85 -12.63 4.86
CA MET A 217 16.58 -11.90 4.86
C MET A 217 15.95 -11.86 6.25
N TYR A 218 15.11 -10.86 6.47
CA TYR A 218 14.38 -10.62 7.71
C TYR A 218 12.89 -10.34 7.44
N GLY A 219 12.05 -10.66 8.41
CA GLY A 219 10.68 -10.14 8.44
C GLY A 219 10.68 -8.61 8.56
N ILE A 220 9.61 -7.96 8.13
CA ILE A 220 9.53 -6.50 8.10
C ILE A 220 8.81 -5.89 9.31
N ASN A 221 8.20 -6.72 10.16
CA ASN A 221 7.44 -6.30 11.36
C ASN A 221 8.34 -6.20 12.59
#